data_4c7d983f3ec3fcfebece922d85da4b41
#
_entry.id   4c7d983f3ec3fcfebece922d85da4b41
#
_cell.length_a   1.000
_cell.length_b   1.000
_cell.length_c   1.000
_cell.angle_alpha   90.00
_cell.angle_beta   90.00
_cell.angle_gamma   90.00
#
_symmetry.space_group_name_H-M   'P 1'
#
loop_
_entity.id
_entity.type
_entity.pdbx_description
1 polymer ?
#
loop_
_entity_poly.entity_id
_entity_poly.type
_entity_poly.pdbx_seq_one_letter_code
_entity_poly.pdbx_strand_id
1 'polypeptide(L)'
;MRRADGARVVSVSSWGHHYSPVVFDDPNFERREYDRWKAYGQSKTANILFAVALDERGEADGVRAFSCHPGSIIDTGLGKHLSREELRTAGVIDESGKPILDPGKNLKTVEQGASTSVWCATSPQLNGMGGVYCENNDIAVLESIDPATGWKLGDSTLHNGVMPYAVDPKAADRLWKLTERLLGLKFL
;
A
#
# COMPACT_ATOMS: atom_id res chain seq x y z
N MET A 1 -21.22 -5.44 5.23
CA MET A 1 -20.37 -5.07 6.36
C MET A 1 -21.17 -4.46 7.49
N ARG A 2 -21.95 -3.40 7.31
CA ARG A 2 -22.79 -2.77 8.37
C ARG A 2 -23.71 -3.72 9.14
N ARG A 3 -24.19 -4.83 8.54
CA ARG A 3 -25.04 -5.84 9.19
C ARG A 3 -24.27 -6.89 10.01
N ALA A 4 -22.95 -6.81 10.06
CA ALA A 4 -22.09 -7.85 10.61
C ALA A 4 -21.73 -7.62 12.10
N ASP A 5 -22.26 -6.58 12.73
CA ASP A 5 -21.93 -6.22 14.11
C ASP A 5 -20.41 -6.13 14.35
N GLY A 6 -19.77 -5.37 13.50
CA GLY A 6 -18.32 -5.22 13.42
C GLY A 6 -17.71 -5.89 12.19
N ALA A 7 -16.91 -5.14 11.45
CA ALA A 7 -16.22 -5.64 10.28
C ALA A 7 -14.86 -4.95 10.10
N ARG A 8 -13.90 -5.68 9.54
CA ARG A 8 -12.60 -5.13 9.13
C ARG A 8 -12.39 -5.27 7.64
N VAL A 9 -11.92 -4.21 7.02
CA VAL A 9 -11.49 -4.18 5.62
C VAL A 9 -9.98 -4.02 5.58
N VAL A 10 -9.31 -4.86 4.80
CA VAL A 10 -7.85 -4.77 4.59
C VAL A 10 -7.58 -4.48 3.12
N SER A 11 -7.05 -3.30 2.86
CA SER A 11 -6.63 -2.86 1.53
C SER A 11 -5.15 -3.16 1.32
N VAL A 12 -4.84 -4.10 0.42
CA VAL A 12 -3.44 -4.50 0.18
C VAL A 12 -2.75 -3.46 -0.69
N SER A 13 -1.87 -2.70 -0.06
CA SER A 13 -1.00 -1.72 -0.70
C SER A 13 0.39 -2.31 -0.99
N SER A 14 1.41 -1.48 -0.97
CA SER A 14 2.81 -1.85 -1.20
C SER A 14 3.72 -0.77 -0.66
N TRP A 15 4.96 -1.14 -0.35
CA TRP A 15 6.04 -0.17 -0.18
C TRP A 15 6.14 0.79 -1.37
N GLY A 16 5.77 0.32 -2.56
CA GLY A 16 5.78 1.14 -3.78
C GLY A 16 4.95 2.43 -3.72
N HIS A 17 4.13 2.65 -2.70
CA HIS A 17 3.46 3.94 -2.48
C HIS A 17 4.45 5.10 -2.33
N HIS A 18 5.71 4.82 -1.96
CA HIS A 18 6.78 5.82 -1.89
C HIS A 18 7.09 6.46 -3.24
N TYR A 19 6.85 5.77 -4.35
CA TYR A 19 7.17 6.30 -5.69
C TYR A 19 6.32 7.49 -6.12
N SER A 20 5.09 7.64 -5.60
CA SER A 20 4.22 8.74 -6.00
C SER A 20 3.02 8.93 -5.08
N PRO A 21 2.67 10.18 -4.73
CA PRO A 21 1.32 10.50 -4.27
C PRO A 21 0.29 10.31 -5.39
N VAL A 22 -1.01 10.43 -5.05
CA VAL A 22 -2.07 10.52 -6.07
C VAL A 22 -2.03 11.89 -6.73
N VAL A 23 -1.88 11.92 -8.04
CA VAL A 23 -1.96 13.14 -8.85
C VAL A 23 -3.42 13.35 -9.28
N PHE A 24 -4.17 14.02 -8.44
CA PHE A 24 -5.63 14.15 -8.55
C PHE A 24 -6.09 14.87 -9.82
N ASP A 25 -5.28 15.74 -10.39
CA ASP A 25 -5.63 16.52 -11.57
C ASP A 25 -5.40 15.75 -12.87
N ASP A 26 -4.61 14.67 -12.81
CA ASP A 26 -4.34 13.77 -13.94
C ASP A 26 -4.08 12.33 -13.47
N PRO A 27 -5.08 11.65 -12.86
CA PRO A 27 -4.89 10.34 -12.27
C PRO A 27 -4.60 9.25 -13.31
N ASN A 28 -5.02 9.45 -14.56
CA ASN A 28 -4.95 8.46 -15.64
C ASN A 28 -3.81 8.71 -16.63
N PHE A 29 -2.88 9.65 -16.36
CA PHE A 29 -1.78 9.98 -17.26
C PHE A 29 -2.26 10.44 -18.66
N GLU A 30 -3.30 11.27 -18.71
CA GLU A 30 -3.84 11.80 -19.96
C GLU A 30 -3.04 13.01 -20.50
N ARG A 31 -2.35 13.74 -19.58
CA ARG A 31 -1.65 14.99 -19.89
C ARG A 31 -0.17 14.97 -19.54
N ARG A 32 0.29 13.98 -18.77
CA ARG A 32 1.69 13.78 -18.37
C ARG A 32 2.23 12.49 -18.96
N GLU A 33 3.55 12.43 -19.17
CA GLU A 33 4.23 11.21 -19.61
C GLU A 33 3.98 10.05 -18.66
N TYR A 34 3.71 8.88 -19.23
CA TYR A 34 3.50 7.66 -18.45
C TYR A 34 4.83 7.13 -17.89
N ASP A 35 4.88 6.99 -16.58
CA ASP A 35 5.96 6.34 -15.85
C ASP A 35 5.37 5.18 -15.07
N ARG A 36 5.84 3.95 -15.34
CA ARG A 36 5.30 2.73 -14.72
C ARG A 36 5.45 2.70 -13.20
N TRP A 37 6.54 3.26 -12.66
CA TRP A 37 6.78 3.27 -11.21
C TRP A 37 5.92 4.33 -10.51
N LYS A 38 5.78 5.50 -11.11
CA LYS A 38 4.84 6.51 -10.61
C LYS A 38 3.39 6.04 -10.71
N ALA A 39 3.01 5.37 -11.79
CA ALA A 39 1.68 4.81 -11.95
C ALA A 39 1.39 3.73 -10.88
N TYR A 40 2.35 2.83 -10.66
CA TYR A 40 2.27 1.84 -9.60
C TYR A 40 2.19 2.51 -8.22
N GLY A 41 3.11 3.43 -7.92
CA GLY A 41 3.13 4.16 -6.65
C GLY A 41 1.82 4.89 -6.37
N GLN A 42 1.31 5.64 -7.35
CA GLN A 42 0.03 6.32 -7.27
C GLN A 42 -1.11 5.35 -6.94
N SER A 43 -1.16 4.19 -7.59
CA SER A 43 -2.19 3.18 -7.32
C SER A 43 -2.12 2.64 -5.89
N LYS A 44 -0.91 2.46 -5.36
CA LYS A 44 -0.67 1.94 -4.01
C LYS A 44 -0.90 2.99 -2.93
N THR A 45 -0.59 4.25 -3.19
CA THR A 45 -1.03 5.39 -2.37
C THR A 45 -2.55 5.48 -2.33
N ALA A 46 -3.23 5.29 -3.46
CA ALA A 46 -4.69 5.30 -3.50
C ALA A 46 -5.31 4.17 -2.64
N ASN A 47 -4.69 2.99 -2.58
CA ASN A 47 -5.15 1.90 -1.70
C ASN A 47 -5.05 2.27 -0.21
N ILE A 48 -4.03 3.02 0.19
CA ILE A 48 -3.88 3.50 1.57
C ILE A 48 -4.92 4.57 1.88
N LEU A 49 -5.02 5.59 1.02
CA LEU A 49 -6.01 6.66 1.18
C LEU A 49 -7.45 6.13 1.16
N PHE A 50 -7.73 5.08 0.38
CA PHE A 50 -9.02 4.41 0.40
C PHE A 50 -9.33 3.83 1.79
N ALA A 51 -8.36 3.16 2.43
CA ALA A 51 -8.56 2.62 3.77
C ALA A 51 -8.81 3.74 4.79
N VAL A 52 -8.05 4.85 4.73
CA VAL A 52 -8.27 6.02 5.59
C VAL A 52 -9.69 6.59 5.41
N ALA A 53 -10.11 6.81 4.15
CA ALA A 53 -11.43 7.35 3.86
C ALA A 53 -12.58 6.41 4.25
N LEU A 54 -12.39 5.11 4.08
CA LEU A 54 -13.38 4.10 4.44
C LEU A 54 -13.51 3.96 5.95
N ASP A 55 -12.41 4.02 6.70
CA ASP A 55 -12.43 3.97 8.15
C ASP A 55 -13.21 5.14 8.74
N GLU A 56 -12.88 6.37 8.31
CA GLU A 56 -13.57 7.59 8.76
C GLU A 56 -15.10 7.51 8.53
N ARG A 57 -15.52 6.94 7.41
CA ARG A 57 -16.93 6.82 7.04
C ARG A 57 -17.64 5.62 7.65
N GLY A 58 -16.89 4.58 8.00
CA GLY A 58 -17.41 3.31 8.48
C GLY A 58 -17.41 3.15 9.99
N GLU A 59 -16.62 3.96 10.70
CA GLU A 59 -16.41 3.82 12.15
C GLU A 59 -17.72 3.81 12.95
N ALA A 60 -18.63 4.74 12.65
CA ALA A 60 -19.93 4.83 13.32
C ALA A 60 -20.82 3.59 13.10
N ASP A 61 -20.58 2.83 12.03
CA ASP A 61 -21.26 1.58 11.68
C ASP A 61 -20.48 0.32 12.15
N GLY A 62 -19.42 0.49 12.95
CA GLY A 62 -18.55 -0.61 13.40
C GLY A 62 -17.68 -1.19 12.29
N VAL A 63 -17.49 -0.49 11.17
CA VAL A 63 -16.61 -0.90 10.08
C VAL A 63 -15.27 -0.18 10.22
N ARG A 64 -14.19 -0.95 10.43
CA ARG A 64 -12.82 -0.43 10.52
C ARG A 64 -12.06 -0.83 9.25
N ALA A 65 -11.16 0.05 8.80
CA ALA A 65 -10.38 -0.21 7.60
C ALA A 65 -8.88 -0.02 7.85
N PHE A 66 -8.11 -0.89 7.24
CA PHE A 66 -6.65 -0.94 7.35
C PHE A 66 -6.05 -1.03 5.95
N SER A 67 -4.84 -0.54 5.79
CA SER A 67 -4.02 -0.85 4.61
C SER A 67 -2.74 -1.54 5.04
N CYS A 68 -2.17 -2.37 4.17
CA CYS A 68 -0.94 -3.08 4.54
C CYS A 68 0.02 -3.30 3.35
N HIS A 69 1.30 -3.50 3.71
CA HIS A 69 2.35 -3.96 2.81
C HIS A 69 2.71 -5.41 3.17
N PRO A 70 2.61 -6.34 2.20
CA PRO A 70 2.90 -7.76 2.45
C PRO A 70 4.39 -8.11 2.44
N GLY A 71 5.27 -7.16 2.09
CA GLY A 71 6.67 -7.43 1.77
C GLY A 71 6.88 -7.67 0.27
N SER A 72 8.10 -7.96 -0.11
CA SER A 72 8.48 -8.33 -1.49
C SER A 72 8.47 -9.85 -1.62
N ILE A 73 7.53 -10.36 -2.42
CA ILE A 73 7.29 -11.79 -2.63
C ILE A 73 7.49 -12.08 -4.11
N ILE A 74 8.61 -12.69 -4.45
CA ILE A 74 9.02 -12.87 -5.85
C ILE A 74 8.23 -13.99 -6.55
N ASP A 75 7.85 -15.05 -5.82
CA ASP A 75 7.11 -16.19 -6.38
C ASP A 75 5.64 -15.87 -6.72
N THR A 76 5.29 -14.60 -6.79
CA THR A 76 3.99 -14.14 -7.27
C THR A 76 4.06 -13.66 -8.72
N GLY A 77 2.91 -13.61 -9.40
CA GLY A 77 2.85 -13.08 -10.76
C GLY A 77 3.10 -11.56 -10.89
N LEU A 78 3.34 -10.85 -9.77
CA LEU A 78 3.51 -9.40 -9.78
C LEU A 78 4.79 -8.96 -10.52
N GLY A 79 5.87 -9.72 -10.37
CA GLY A 79 7.17 -9.43 -10.99
C GLY A 79 7.31 -9.88 -12.45
N LYS A 80 6.28 -10.48 -13.07
CA LYS A 80 6.35 -11.07 -14.42
C LYS A 80 6.77 -10.12 -15.55
N HIS A 81 6.64 -8.82 -15.34
CA HIS A 81 7.01 -7.79 -16.32
C HIS A 81 8.40 -7.18 -16.06
N LEU A 82 9.09 -7.61 -15.01
CA LEU A 82 10.45 -7.20 -14.71
C LEU A 82 11.45 -8.15 -15.34
N SER A 83 12.52 -7.60 -15.91
CA SER A 83 13.64 -8.37 -16.40
C SER A 83 14.42 -8.99 -15.22
N ARG A 84 15.20 -10.04 -15.51
CA ARG A 84 16.11 -10.62 -14.51
C ARG A 84 17.12 -9.60 -13.97
N GLU A 85 17.58 -8.68 -14.81
CA GLU A 85 18.49 -7.62 -14.41
C GLU A 85 17.83 -6.64 -13.43
N GLU A 86 16.59 -6.24 -13.68
CA GLU A 86 15.83 -5.40 -12.76
C GLU A 86 15.59 -6.10 -11.41
N LEU A 87 15.27 -7.39 -11.42
CA LEU A 87 15.08 -8.16 -10.19
C LEU A 87 16.40 -8.30 -9.40
N ARG A 88 17.55 -8.46 -10.06
CA ARG A 88 18.86 -8.44 -9.40
C ARG A 88 19.20 -7.07 -8.83
N THR A 89 18.99 -6.02 -9.61
CA THR A 89 19.20 -4.63 -9.18
C THR A 89 18.34 -4.30 -7.97
N ALA A 90 17.11 -4.82 -7.92
CA ALA A 90 16.23 -4.72 -6.77
C ALA A 90 16.70 -5.54 -5.56
N GLY A 91 17.69 -6.41 -5.71
CA GLY A 91 18.20 -7.27 -4.63
C GLY A 91 17.22 -8.34 -4.19
N VAL A 92 16.29 -8.77 -5.07
CA VAL A 92 15.23 -9.73 -4.74
C VAL A 92 15.50 -11.14 -5.28
N ILE A 93 16.46 -11.27 -6.20
CA ILE A 93 16.98 -12.58 -6.67
C ILE A 93 18.51 -12.59 -6.61
N ASP A 94 19.08 -13.79 -6.42
CA ASP A 94 20.52 -14.02 -6.45
C ASP A 94 21.09 -14.09 -7.89
N GLU A 95 22.41 -14.33 -8.01
CA GLU A 95 23.08 -14.47 -9.30
C GLU A 95 22.55 -15.65 -10.13
N SER A 96 22.08 -16.69 -9.47
CA SER A 96 21.47 -17.86 -10.12
C SER A 96 20.03 -17.61 -10.58
N GLY A 97 19.42 -16.50 -10.14
CA GLY A 97 18.04 -16.12 -10.42
C GLY A 97 17.03 -16.70 -9.44
N LYS A 98 17.49 -17.20 -8.28
CA LYS A 98 16.60 -17.71 -7.23
C LYS A 98 16.15 -16.56 -6.32
N PRO A 99 14.91 -16.59 -5.81
CA PRO A 99 14.43 -15.63 -4.81
C PRO A 99 15.33 -15.61 -3.59
N ILE A 100 15.66 -14.40 -3.13
CA ILE A 100 16.32 -14.18 -1.84
C ILE A 100 15.24 -14.12 -0.78
N LEU A 101 15.38 -14.90 0.28
CA LEU A 101 14.49 -14.87 1.45
C LEU A 101 15.24 -14.25 2.63
N ASP A 102 14.84 -13.05 3.00
CA ASP A 102 15.39 -12.30 4.13
C ASP A 102 14.28 -11.41 4.71
N PRO A 103 13.49 -11.91 5.68
CA PRO A 103 12.40 -11.14 6.27
C PRO A 103 12.84 -9.81 6.89
N GLY A 104 14.12 -9.71 7.34
CA GLY A 104 14.69 -8.46 7.85
C GLY A 104 14.82 -7.38 6.78
N LYS A 105 14.83 -7.78 5.51
CA LYS A 105 14.82 -6.90 4.33
C LYS A 105 13.49 -6.90 3.58
N ASN A 106 12.41 -7.29 4.24
CA ASN A 106 11.09 -7.45 3.62
C ASN A 106 11.00 -8.47 2.46
N LEU A 107 12.00 -9.34 2.29
CA LEU A 107 12.00 -10.41 1.29
C LEU A 107 11.38 -11.65 1.90
N LYS A 108 10.15 -11.96 1.53
CA LYS A 108 9.27 -12.88 2.25
C LYS A 108 8.77 -14.03 1.37
N THR A 109 8.38 -15.13 2.04
CA THR A 109 7.55 -16.16 1.42
C THR A 109 6.10 -15.67 1.28
N VAL A 110 5.27 -16.43 0.55
CA VAL A 110 3.83 -16.12 0.40
C VAL A 110 3.13 -16.11 1.78
N GLU A 111 3.43 -17.08 2.64
CA GLU A 111 2.85 -17.21 3.96
C GLU A 111 3.26 -16.05 4.88
N GLN A 112 4.53 -15.66 4.85
CA GLN A 112 5.03 -14.50 5.59
C GLN A 112 4.40 -13.20 5.07
N GLY A 113 4.19 -13.09 3.76
CA GLY A 113 3.50 -11.95 3.16
C GLY A 113 2.03 -11.85 3.56
N ALA A 114 1.35 -12.98 3.69
CA ALA A 114 -0.04 -13.04 4.13
C ALA A 114 -0.22 -12.61 5.60
N SER A 115 0.82 -12.77 6.45
CA SER A 115 0.72 -12.58 7.90
C SER A 115 0.20 -11.20 8.31
N THR A 116 0.70 -10.12 7.68
CA THR A 116 0.25 -8.75 8.01
C THR A 116 -1.21 -8.53 7.63
N SER A 117 -1.67 -9.08 6.50
CA SER A 117 -3.09 -8.99 6.11
C SER A 117 -3.99 -9.73 7.12
N VAL A 118 -3.58 -10.91 7.57
CA VAL A 118 -4.30 -11.67 8.60
C VAL A 118 -4.27 -10.92 9.93
N TRP A 119 -3.13 -10.36 10.32
CA TRP A 119 -3.00 -9.57 11.53
C TRP A 119 -3.92 -8.35 11.51
N CYS A 120 -3.98 -7.59 10.42
CA CYS A 120 -4.92 -6.49 10.25
C CYS A 120 -6.38 -6.94 10.41
N ALA A 121 -6.73 -8.10 9.85
CA ALA A 121 -8.09 -8.62 9.89
C ALA A 121 -8.52 -9.14 11.28
N THR A 122 -7.59 -9.67 12.08
CA THR A 122 -7.93 -10.49 13.25
C THR A 122 -7.32 -10.05 14.58
N SER A 123 -6.24 -9.25 14.56
CA SER A 123 -5.52 -8.92 15.79
C SER A 123 -6.36 -8.08 16.76
N PRO A 124 -6.46 -8.47 18.03
CA PRO A 124 -7.09 -7.66 19.07
C PRO A 124 -6.28 -6.37 19.38
N GLN A 125 -5.01 -6.32 19.04
CA GLN A 125 -4.17 -5.13 19.23
C GLN A 125 -4.70 -3.93 18.43
N LEU A 126 -5.44 -4.18 17.35
CA LEU A 126 -6.05 -3.15 16.51
C LEU A 126 -7.50 -2.80 16.90
N ASN A 127 -8.01 -3.31 18.03
CA ASN A 127 -9.33 -2.94 18.51
C ASN A 127 -9.40 -1.43 18.81
N GLY A 128 -10.44 -0.76 18.29
CA GLY A 128 -10.60 0.69 18.41
C GLY A 128 -9.74 1.51 17.46
N MET A 129 -8.89 0.88 16.65
CA MET A 129 -8.05 1.55 15.65
C MET A 129 -8.59 1.34 14.24
N GLY A 130 -8.21 2.23 13.33
CA GLY A 130 -8.44 2.11 11.90
C GLY A 130 -7.83 3.28 11.13
N GLY A 131 -7.93 3.27 9.81
CA GLY A 131 -7.31 4.28 8.95
C GLY A 131 -5.77 4.22 8.94
N VAL A 132 -5.16 3.16 9.47
CA VAL A 132 -3.71 3.03 9.59
C VAL A 132 -3.11 2.14 8.50
N TYR A 133 -1.83 2.39 8.20
CA TYR A 133 -1.03 1.53 7.33
C TYR A 133 -0.16 0.61 8.19
N CYS A 134 -0.12 -0.67 7.82
CA CYS A 134 0.54 -1.72 8.57
C CYS A 134 1.59 -2.44 7.73
N GLU A 135 2.68 -2.83 8.38
CA GLU A 135 3.73 -3.66 7.83
C GLU A 135 4.36 -4.52 8.93
N ASN A 136 4.86 -5.70 8.58
CA ASN A 136 5.54 -6.58 9.54
C ASN A 136 4.73 -6.88 10.82
N ASN A 137 3.38 -6.99 10.71
CA ASN A 137 2.45 -7.20 11.82
C ASN A 137 2.51 -6.09 12.88
N ASP A 138 2.73 -4.85 12.43
CA ASP A 138 2.72 -3.65 13.27
C ASP A 138 2.15 -2.47 12.50
N ILE A 139 1.81 -1.38 13.20
CA ILE A 139 1.45 -0.11 12.59
C ILE A 139 2.75 0.57 12.13
N ALA A 140 2.81 0.94 10.87
CA ALA A 140 3.98 1.59 10.30
C ALA A 140 4.20 2.99 10.87
N VAL A 141 5.46 3.37 11.05
CA VAL A 141 5.84 4.72 11.42
C VAL A 141 5.72 5.67 10.23
N LEU A 142 5.50 6.96 10.50
CA LEU A 142 5.56 7.96 9.46
C LEU A 142 7.00 8.13 8.96
N GLU A 143 7.15 8.08 7.63
CA GLU A 143 8.44 8.31 6.98
C GLU A 143 8.81 9.80 7.05
N SER A 144 10.07 10.06 7.38
CA SER A 144 10.61 11.42 7.49
C SER A 144 11.48 11.84 6.31
N ILE A 145 11.68 10.93 5.34
CA ILE A 145 12.50 11.22 4.15
C ILE A 145 11.75 12.16 3.21
N ASP A 146 12.44 13.18 2.72
CA ASP A 146 11.90 14.08 1.71
C ASP A 146 11.58 13.31 0.41
N PRO A 147 10.33 13.32 -0.07
CA PRO A 147 9.97 12.70 -1.34
C PRO A 147 10.81 13.16 -2.53
N ALA A 148 11.38 14.37 -2.47
CA ALA A 148 12.24 14.92 -3.52
C ALA A 148 13.58 14.20 -3.67
N THR A 149 14.01 13.41 -2.67
CA THR A 149 15.27 12.62 -2.77
C THR A 149 15.20 11.55 -3.84
N GLY A 150 13.98 11.15 -4.25
CA GLY A 150 13.72 10.11 -5.25
C GLY A 150 14.01 8.71 -4.71
N TRP A 151 13.10 7.80 -4.98
CA TRP A 151 13.21 6.39 -4.60
C TRP A 151 13.73 5.56 -5.76
N LYS A 152 14.59 4.58 -5.44
CA LYS A 152 15.19 3.67 -6.43
C LYS A 152 14.67 2.25 -6.25
N LEU A 153 14.80 1.48 -7.31
CA LEU A 153 14.53 0.05 -7.26
C LEU A 153 15.48 -0.62 -6.23
N GLY A 154 14.90 -1.35 -5.27
CA GLY A 154 15.65 -1.97 -4.18
C GLY A 154 15.55 -1.25 -2.83
N ASP A 155 15.17 0.02 -2.79
CA ASP A 155 15.02 0.76 -1.53
C ASP A 155 13.99 0.13 -0.59
N SER A 156 13.03 -0.61 -1.13
CA SER A 156 12.05 -1.41 -0.37
C SER A 156 12.66 -2.46 0.55
N THR A 157 13.93 -2.83 0.34
CA THR A 157 14.67 -3.75 1.20
C THR A 157 15.41 -3.05 2.33
N LEU A 158 15.48 -1.72 2.30
CA LEU A 158 16.26 -0.90 3.22
C LEU A 158 15.40 0.00 4.12
N HIS A 159 14.20 0.35 3.66
CA HIS A 159 13.33 1.30 4.32
C HIS A 159 11.96 0.69 4.63
N ASN A 160 11.42 1.08 5.77
CA ASN A 160 10.05 0.80 6.20
C ASN A 160 9.36 2.13 6.49
N GLY A 161 8.04 2.10 6.62
CA GLY A 161 7.27 3.27 7.00
C GLY A 161 6.22 3.66 5.94
N VAL A 162 5.47 4.70 6.25
CA VAL A 162 4.43 5.24 5.38
C VAL A 162 4.65 6.72 5.11
N MET A 163 4.54 7.10 3.85
CA MET A 163 4.65 8.51 3.45
C MET A 163 3.47 9.33 3.99
N PRO A 164 3.74 10.53 4.56
CA PRO A 164 2.67 11.38 5.13
C PRO A 164 1.52 11.66 4.16
N TYR A 165 1.80 11.84 2.87
CA TYR A 165 0.76 12.07 1.86
C TYR A 165 -0.17 10.87 1.65
N ALA A 166 0.28 9.67 2.00
CA ALA A 166 -0.50 8.45 1.81
C ALA A 166 -1.53 8.22 2.94
N VAL A 167 -1.37 8.89 4.07
CA VAL A 167 -2.28 8.81 5.23
C VAL A 167 -2.95 10.15 5.55
N ASP A 168 -2.86 11.13 4.65
CA ASP A 168 -3.50 12.44 4.82
C ASP A 168 -5.03 12.32 4.66
N PRO A 169 -5.82 12.66 5.70
CA PRO A 169 -7.29 12.58 5.64
C PRO A 169 -7.91 13.47 4.55
N LYS A 170 -7.29 14.61 4.24
CA LYS A 170 -7.80 15.50 3.17
C LYS A 170 -7.59 14.87 1.79
N ALA A 171 -6.44 14.24 1.56
CA ALA A 171 -6.18 13.48 0.34
C ALA A 171 -7.10 12.25 0.23
N ALA A 172 -7.39 11.58 1.34
CA ALA A 172 -8.31 10.46 1.41
C ALA A 172 -9.75 10.85 1.02
N ASP A 173 -10.26 11.95 1.55
CA ASP A 173 -11.57 12.49 1.16
C ASP A 173 -11.60 12.94 -0.31
N ARG A 174 -10.52 13.56 -0.79
CA ARG A 174 -10.38 13.95 -2.20
C ARG A 174 -10.38 12.73 -3.13
N LEU A 175 -9.71 11.63 -2.74
CA LEU A 175 -9.72 10.37 -3.48
C LEU A 175 -11.12 9.76 -3.53
N TRP A 176 -11.82 9.72 -2.40
CA TRP A 176 -13.18 9.21 -2.33
C TRP A 176 -14.10 9.95 -3.30
N LYS A 177 -14.12 11.28 -3.25
CA LYS A 177 -14.90 12.13 -4.14
C LYS A 177 -14.51 11.99 -5.62
N LEU A 178 -13.22 11.79 -5.91
CA LEU A 178 -12.75 11.51 -7.28
C LEU A 178 -13.31 10.18 -7.77
N THR A 179 -13.23 9.14 -6.95
CA THR A 179 -13.71 7.78 -7.28
C THR A 179 -15.22 7.79 -7.53
N GLU A 180 -16.00 8.47 -6.69
CA GLU A 180 -17.46 8.63 -6.89
C GLU A 180 -17.78 9.28 -8.25
N ARG A 181 -17.04 10.34 -8.62
CA ARG A 181 -17.23 11.00 -9.94
C ARG A 181 -16.87 10.09 -11.10
N LEU A 182 -15.76 9.36 -11.00
CA LEU A 182 -15.33 8.45 -12.07
C LEU A 182 -16.27 7.28 -12.28
N LEU A 183 -16.91 6.80 -11.22
CA LEU A 183 -17.86 5.69 -11.26
C LEU A 183 -19.31 6.14 -11.53
N GLY A 184 -19.60 7.44 -11.43
CA GLY A 184 -20.98 7.95 -11.50
C GLY A 184 -21.86 7.47 -10.35
N LEU A 185 -21.27 7.11 -9.20
CA LEU A 185 -21.93 6.58 -8.02
C LEU A 185 -21.65 7.47 -6.82
N LYS A 186 -22.55 7.47 -5.84
CA LYS A 186 -22.31 8.02 -4.52
C LYS A 186 -22.35 6.91 -3.48
N PHE A 187 -21.33 6.84 -2.66
CA PHE A 187 -21.25 5.95 -1.52
C PHE A 187 -21.32 6.78 -0.25
N LEU A 188 -22.47 6.80 0.39
CA LEU A 188 -22.69 7.32 1.77
C LEU A 188 -22.24 8.76 2.01
#